data_e16f4ff527535b9f8e2605e064cf323a
#
_entry.id   e16f4ff527535b9f8e2605e064cf323a
#
_cell.length_a   1.000
_cell.length_b   1.000
_cell.length_c   1.000
_cell.angle_alpha   90.00
_cell.angle_beta   90.00
_cell.angle_gamma   90.00
#
_symmetry.space_group_name_H-M   'P 1'
#
loop_
_entity.id
_entity.type
_entity.pdbx_description
1 polymer ?
#
loop_
_entity_poly.entity_id
_entity_poly.type
_entity_poly.pdbx_seq_one_letter_code
_entity_poly.pdbx_strand_id
1 'polypeptide(L)'
;MRDLVTIPEQFRADLERAIEVVRAQGADEVYVFGSLVEPWPNELPRDIDIAVSGLPPENFFHTYGLLLGELKHPFDLIDLDDDSRFVRKLRERERFERVA
;
A
#
# COMPACT_ATOMS: atom_id res chain seq x y z
N MET A 1 -6.15 -12.90 -5.12
CA MET A 1 -6.10 -11.46 -4.81
C MET A 1 -7.08 -11.17 -3.69
N ARG A 2 -6.67 -10.34 -2.72
CA ARG A 2 -7.53 -10.04 -1.59
C ARG A 2 -8.67 -9.11 -2.00
N ASP A 3 -9.87 -9.42 -1.54
CA ASP A 3 -11.05 -8.60 -1.78
C ASP A 3 -11.04 -7.40 -0.82
N LEU A 4 -11.29 -6.20 -1.34
CA LEU A 4 -11.33 -4.98 -0.54
C LEU A 4 -12.42 -5.02 0.53
N VAL A 5 -13.45 -5.82 0.37
CA VAL A 5 -14.50 -5.96 1.38
C VAL A 5 -13.94 -6.51 2.70
N THR A 6 -12.80 -7.21 2.67
CA THR A 6 -12.15 -7.73 3.88
C THR A 6 -11.29 -6.69 4.61
N ILE A 7 -11.11 -5.50 4.03
CA ILE A 7 -10.39 -4.39 4.64
C ILE A 7 -11.37 -3.63 5.53
N PRO A 8 -10.94 -3.11 6.70
CA PRO A 8 -11.83 -2.30 7.54
C PRO A 8 -12.49 -1.18 6.74
N GLU A 9 -13.78 -1.00 6.94
CA GLU A 9 -14.59 -0.08 6.14
C GLU A 9 -14.01 1.33 6.09
N GLN A 10 -13.47 1.81 7.20
CA GLN A 10 -12.91 3.16 7.28
C GLN A 10 -11.73 3.39 6.34
N PHE A 11 -11.03 2.33 5.91
CA PHE A 11 -9.87 2.44 5.02
C PHE A 11 -10.18 2.10 3.57
N ARG A 12 -11.37 1.58 3.27
CA ARG A 12 -11.69 1.13 1.90
C ARG A 12 -11.65 2.25 0.88
N ALA A 13 -12.24 3.39 1.19
CA ALA A 13 -12.27 4.51 0.25
C ALA A 13 -10.85 5.00 -0.05
N ASP A 14 -10.02 5.13 0.99
CA ASP A 14 -8.63 5.53 0.82
C ASP A 14 -7.85 4.51 -0.01
N LEU A 15 -8.04 3.22 0.27
CA LEU A 15 -7.33 2.18 -0.46
C LEU A 15 -7.76 2.12 -1.93
N GLU A 16 -9.05 2.25 -2.21
CA GLU A 16 -9.54 2.33 -3.60
C GLU A 16 -8.92 3.51 -4.33
N ARG A 17 -8.85 4.66 -3.66
CA ARG A 17 -8.25 5.86 -4.25
C ARG A 17 -6.76 5.67 -4.47
N ALA A 18 -6.07 5.07 -3.50
CA ALA A 18 -4.64 4.79 -3.63
C ALA A 18 -4.36 3.88 -4.83
N ILE A 19 -5.17 2.85 -5.02
CA ILE A 19 -5.04 1.95 -6.17
C ILE A 19 -5.17 2.73 -7.48
N GLU A 20 -6.17 3.59 -7.59
CA GLU A 20 -6.34 4.43 -8.79
C GLU A 20 -5.12 5.30 -9.06
N VAL A 21 -4.61 5.95 -8.01
CA VAL A 21 -3.47 6.86 -8.14
C VAL A 21 -2.21 6.11 -8.58
N VAL A 22 -1.85 5.02 -7.89
CA VAL A 22 -0.61 4.31 -8.19
C VAL A 22 -0.68 3.65 -9.57
N ARG A 23 -1.83 3.13 -9.98
CA ARG A 23 -1.98 2.57 -11.31
C ARG A 23 -1.87 3.62 -12.41
N ALA A 24 -2.44 4.80 -12.19
CA ALA A 24 -2.32 5.91 -13.13
C ALA A 24 -0.86 6.34 -13.30
N GLN A 25 -0.03 6.15 -12.27
CA GLN A 25 1.39 6.47 -12.33
C GLN A 25 2.27 5.34 -12.86
N GLY A 26 1.68 4.19 -13.16
CA GLY A 26 2.36 3.10 -13.84
C GLY A 26 2.56 1.83 -13.03
N ALA A 27 2.08 1.76 -11.80
CA ALA A 27 2.21 0.54 -11.01
C ALA A 27 1.44 -0.63 -11.64
N ASP A 28 2.06 -1.81 -11.66
CA ASP A 28 1.45 -3.02 -12.20
C ASP A 28 0.65 -3.77 -11.14
N GLU A 29 1.20 -3.85 -9.94
CA GLU A 29 0.59 -4.60 -8.84
C GLU A 29 0.59 -3.75 -7.57
N VAL A 30 -0.48 -3.90 -6.79
CA VAL A 30 -0.65 -3.17 -5.53
C VAL A 30 -0.91 -4.17 -4.41
N TYR A 31 -0.21 -4.00 -3.30
CA TYR A 31 -0.29 -4.86 -2.13
C TYR A 31 -0.56 -4.04 -0.88
N VAL A 32 -1.20 -4.68 0.08
CA VAL A 32 -1.24 -4.17 1.46
C VAL A 32 -0.42 -5.08 2.35
N PHE A 33 0.11 -4.53 3.44
CA PHE A 33 0.89 -5.30 4.39
C PHE A 33 0.76 -4.69 5.79
N GLY A 34 1.51 -5.24 6.74
CA GLY A 34 1.50 -4.74 8.09
C GLY A 34 0.15 -4.94 8.77
N SER A 35 -0.31 -3.93 9.46
CA SER A 35 -1.52 -4.03 10.28
C SER A 35 -2.79 -4.30 9.48
N LEU A 36 -2.82 -4.00 8.19
CA LEU A 36 -4.01 -4.26 7.36
C LEU A 36 -4.22 -5.75 7.05
N VAL A 37 -3.18 -6.57 7.18
CA VAL A 37 -3.27 -8.00 6.91
C VAL A 37 -3.33 -8.85 8.17
N GLU A 38 -3.06 -8.27 9.33
CA GLU A 38 -3.07 -8.97 10.61
C GLU A 38 -4.48 -9.04 11.20
N PRO A 39 -4.79 -10.07 12.01
CA PRO A 39 -6.04 -10.09 12.77
C PRO A 39 -6.07 -8.93 13.77
N TRP A 40 -7.24 -8.33 13.97
CA TRP A 40 -7.37 -7.18 14.85
C TRP A 40 -8.23 -7.53 16.07
N PRO A 41 -7.62 -8.08 17.13
CA PRO A 41 -8.42 -8.49 18.28
C PRO A 41 -9.03 -7.32 19.06
N ASN A 42 -8.29 -6.24 19.28
CA ASN A 42 -8.74 -5.16 20.14
C ASN A 42 -8.64 -3.77 19.50
N GLU A 43 -7.71 -3.56 18.59
CA GLU A 43 -7.49 -2.26 17.97
C GLU A 43 -7.48 -2.37 16.46
N LEU A 44 -8.13 -1.42 15.80
CA LEU A 44 -8.06 -1.32 14.34
C LEU A 44 -6.75 -0.67 13.92
N PRO A 45 -6.26 -0.99 12.71
CA PRO A 45 -5.09 -0.31 12.16
C PRO A 45 -5.31 1.19 12.08
N ARG A 46 -4.24 1.97 12.24
CA ARG A 46 -4.29 3.43 12.10
C ARG A 46 -3.75 3.89 10.77
N ASP A 47 -2.79 3.15 10.23
CA ASP A 47 -2.07 3.50 9.02
C ASP A 47 -2.36 2.50 7.91
N ILE A 48 -2.26 2.97 6.68
CA ILE A 48 -2.41 2.14 5.50
C ILE A 48 -1.01 1.86 4.96
N ASP A 49 -0.59 0.59 5.01
CA ASP A 49 0.70 0.19 4.48
C ASP A 49 0.51 -0.38 3.07
N ILE A 50 1.02 0.33 2.07
CA ILE A 50 0.84 0.02 0.66
C ILE A 50 2.20 -0.29 0.05
N ALA A 51 2.27 -1.36 -0.73
CA ALA A 51 3.45 -1.70 -1.52
C ALA A 51 3.05 -1.83 -2.98
N VAL A 52 3.94 -1.42 -3.87
CA VAL A 52 3.69 -1.46 -5.31
C VAL A 52 4.85 -2.16 -6.03
N SER A 53 4.55 -2.76 -7.17
CA SER A 53 5.55 -3.23 -8.12
C SER A 53 5.27 -2.65 -9.49
N GLY A 54 6.31 -2.51 -10.31
CA GLY A 54 6.19 -1.98 -11.66
C GLY A 54 6.09 -0.46 -11.73
N LEU A 55 6.06 0.25 -10.63
CA LEU A 55 6.04 1.71 -10.64
C LEU A 55 7.40 2.24 -11.10
N PRO A 56 7.45 3.06 -12.18
CA PRO A 56 8.71 3.65 -12.58
C PRO A 56 9.35 4.44 -11.43
N PRO A 57 10.64 4.23 -11.15
CA PRO A 57 11.30 4.90 -10.01
C PRO A 57 11.19 6.43 -10.04
N GLU A 58 11.24 7.02 -11.23
CA GLU A 58 11.12 8.47 -11.40
C GLU A 58 9.74 9.00 -11.00
N ASN A 59 8.74 8.14 -10.93
CA ASN A 59 7.38 8.53 -10.55
C ASN A 59 7.10 8.36 -9.06
N PHE A 60 8.02 7.78 -8.30
CA PHE A 60 7.75 7.40 -6.90
C PHE A 60 7.41 8.61 -6.03
N PHE A 61 8.25 9.64 -6.03
CA PHE A 61 8.00 10.81 -5.18
C PHE A 61 6.77 11.60 -5.61
N HIS A 62 6.54 11.68 -6.91
CA HIS A 62 5.33 12.33 -7.43
C HIS A 62 4.07 11.57 -6.96
N THR A 63 4.10 10.25 -7.07
CA THR A 63 3.01 9.38 -6.61
C THR A 63 2.76 9.55 -5.12
N TYR A 64 3.83 9.57 -4.32
CA TYR A 64 3.73 9.79 -2.89
C TYR A 64 3.04 11.13 -2.59
N GLY A 65 3.43 12.18 -3.29
CA GLY A 65 2.81 13.51 -3.14
C GLY A 65 1.32 13.52 -3.49
N LEU A 66 0.93 12.81 -4.56
CA LEU A 66 -0.47 12.68 -4.93
C LEU A 66 -1.28 11.99 -3.82
N LEU A 67 -0.72 10.92 -3.26
CA LEU A 67 -1.38 10.20 -2.15
C LEU A 67 -1.54 11.08 -0.92
N LEU A 68 -0.54 11.90 -0.61
CA LEU A 68 -0.65 12.85 0.51
C LEU A 68 -1.84 13.80 0.35
N GLY A 69 -2.14 14.20 -0.89
CA GLY A 69 -3.26 15.08 -1.17
C GLY A 69 -4.62 14.38 -1.25
N GLU A 70 -4.63 13.07 -1.49
CA GLU A 70 -5.86 12.33 -1.78
C GLU A 70 -6.36 11.49 -0.61
N LEU A 71 -5.44 10.92 0.19
CA LEU A 71 -5.83 10.02 1.27
C LEU A 71 -6.13 10.77 2.54
N LYS A 72 -7.10 10.26 3.31
CA LYS A 72 -7.54 10.85 4.57
C LYS A 72 -6.82 10.28 5.78
N HIS A 73 -6.20 9.11 5.63
CA HIS A 73 -5.48 8.44 6.72
C HIS A 73 -3.97 8.47 6.45
N PRO A 74 -3.15 8.38 7.50
CA PRO A 74 -1.72 8.19 7.32
C PRO A 74 -1.43 6.92 6.54
N PHE A 75 -0.38 6.94 5.74
CA PHE A 75 -0.01 5.80 4.91
C PHE A 75 1.51 5.72 4.75
N ASP A 76 1.99 4.52 4.39
CA ASP A 76 3.34 4.30 3.91
C ASP A 76 3.26 3.72 2.50
N LEU A 77 4.15 4.16 1.63
CA LEU A 77 4.27 3.63 0.28
C LEU A 77 5.66 3.04 0.10
N ILE A 78 5.72 1.75 -0.25
CA ILE A 78 6.96 1.01 -0.45
C ILE A 78 7.03 0.54 -1.89
N ASP A 79 8.19 0.74 -2.51
CA ASP A 79 8.49 0.21 -3.84
C ASP A 79 9.14 -1.18 -3.67
N LEU A 80 8.41 -2.23 -4.03
CA LEU A 80 8.91 -3.61 -3.90
C LEU A 80 10.04 -3.93 -4.88
N ASP A 81 10.21 -3.12 -5.93
CA ASP A 81 11.29 -3.31 -6.89
C ASP A 81 12.59 -2.64 -6.45
N ASP A 82 12.53 -1.85 -5.38
CA ASP A 82 13.72 -1.26 -4.80
C ASP A 82 14.58 -2.36 -4.16
N ASP A 83 15.86 -2.42 -4.52
CA ASP A 83 16.78 -3.43 -4.04
C ASP A 83 17.54 -2.99 -2.79
N SER A 84 16.97 -2.07 -2.02
CA SER A 84 17.56 -1.63 -0.77
C SER A 84 17.49 -2.73 0.29
N ARG A 85 18.40 -2.65 1.27
CA ARG A 85 18.42 -3.57 2.40
C ARG A 85 17.10 -3.49 3.20
N PHE A 86 16.55 -2.29 3.31
CA PHE A 86 15.30 -2.06 4.01
C PHE A 86 14.14 -2.83 3.36
N VAL A 87 13.99 -2.71 2.04
CA VAL A 87 12.93 -3.39 1.31
C VAL A 87 13.12 -4.90 1.34
N ARG A 88 14.36 -5.38 1.21
CA ARG A 88 14.64 -6.82 1.33
C ARG A 88 14.18 -7.38 2.67
N LYS A 89 14.47 -6.67 3.76
CA LYS A 89 14.05 -7.09 5.09
C LYS A 89 12.53 -7.07 5.25
N LEU A 90 11.86 -6.08 4.69
CA LEU A 90 10.40 -6.05 4.70
C LEU A 90 9.81 -7.25 3.98
N ARG A 91 10.36 -7.62 2.82
CA ARG A 91 9.90 -8.78 2.06
C ARG A 91 10.02 -10.08 2.85
N GLU A 92 11.04 -10.20 3.69
CA GLU A 92 11.24 -11.38 4.53
C GLU A 92 10.32 -11.40 5.74
N ARG A 93 10.03 -10.26 6.33
CA ARG A 93 9.30 -10.14 7.59
C ARG A 93 7.81 -9.98 7.44
N GLU A 94 7.37 -9.22 6.43
CA GLU A 94 5.98 -8.84 6.29
C GLU A 94 5.24 -9.79 5.35
N ARG A 95 3.96 -9.94 5.63
CA ARG A 95 3.06 -10.64 4.74
C ARG A 95 2.42 -9.62 3.82
N PHE A 96 2.61 -9.80 2.51
CA PHE A 96 2.04 -8.92 1.50
C PHE A 96 0.84 -9.59 0.86
N GLU A 97 -0.29 -8.91 0.82
CA GLU A 97 -1.48 -9.41 0.16
C GLU A 97 -1.85 -8.50 -0.99
N ARG A 98 -1.97 -9.08 -2.17
CA ARG A 98 -2.29 -8.31 -3.38
C ARG A 98 -3.74 -7.87 -3.36
N VAL A 99 -3.98 -6.59 -3.66
CA VAL A 99 -5.31 -5.99 -3.74
C VAL A 99 -5.66 -5.47 -5.13
N ALA A 100 -4.67 -5.35 -5.99
CA ALA A 100 -4.92 -4.93 -7.37
C ALA A 100 -3.82 -5.35 -8.32
#